data_69e0f383d143152e02f45aaab6836713
#
_entry.id   69e0f383d143152e02f45aaab6836713
#
_cell.length_a   1.000
_cell.length_b   1.000
_cell.length_c   1.000
_cell.angle_alpha   90.00
_cell.angle_beta   90.00
_cell.angle_gamma   90.00
#
_symmetry.space_group_name_H-M   'P 1'
#
loop_
_entity.id
_entity.type
_entity.pdbx_description
1 polymer ?
#
loop_
_entity_poly.entity_id
_entity_poly.type
_entity_poly.pdbx_seq_one_letter_code
_entity_poly.pdbx_strand_id
1 'polypeptide(L)'
;MKKYIYAALVMIAPVLFASCDDDDTVIVTSPAATGIVTDDEGNEYGWIRIGNLDWTTSNALNGSPLADKKYYDGYSWSYVVDEDDIDYIEQEYVPMYGNLMSYEEALESAPDGWRLPTDEDWKSLERALGMGDADNKGWRGSNGVGTRLMDFSSALGFNAMLPGGAIYRKENGMNSMQLLIQNTLEYGYFWTATAEPAYEDVSMAYYRKLVHGQPGVERQCGNTINLMSVRWCRNATND
;
A
#
# COMPACT_ATOMS: atom_id res chain seq x y z
N MET A 1 -5.56 -50.29 32.73
CA MET A 1 -6.70 -49.75 31.96
C MET A 1 -6.19 -48.59 31.09
N LYS A 2 -6.02 -48.82 29.80
CA LYS A 2 -5.53 -47.81 28.86
C LYS A 2 -6.74 -47.05 28.28
N LYS A 3 -6.83 -45.75 28.53
CA LYS A 3 -7.85 -44.87 27.94
C LYS A 3 -7.36 -44.44 26.56
N TYR A 4 -8.07 -44.81 25.51
CA TYR A 4 -7.87 -44.33 24.16
C TYR A 4 -8.69 -43.04 23.98
N ILE A 5 -8.00 -41.93 23.68
CA ILE A 5 -8.61 -40.68 23.31
C ILE A 5 -8.74 -40.70 21.77
N TYR A 6 -9.97 -40.76 21.28
CA TYR A 6 -10.23 -40.60 19.84
C TYR A 6 -10.28 -39.10 19.51
N ALA A 7 -9.31 -38.62 18.75
CA ALA A 7 -9.40 -37.33 18.12
C ALA A 7 -10.30 -37.44 16.87
N ALA A 8 -11.46 -36.79 16.94
CA ALA A 8 -12.34 -36.68 15.78
C ALA A 8 -11.79 -35.62 14.81
N LEU A 9 -11.28 -36.09 13.67
CA LEU A 9 -10.89 -35.23 12.56
C LEU A 9 -12.17 -34.80 11.83
N VAL A 10 -12.61 -33.56 12.02
CA VAL A 10 -13.72 -32.98 11.24
C VAL A 10 -13.15 -32.51 9.90
N MET A 11 -13.31 -33.34 8.87
CA MET A 11 -13.10 -32.89 7.50
C MET A 11 -14.29 -32.05 7.05
N ILE A 12 -14.09 -30.74 6.96
CA ILE A 12 -15.05 -29.85 6.28
C ILE A 12 -14.74 -29.95 4.79
N ALA A 13 -15.58 -30.69 4.07
CA ALA A 13 -15.52 -30.73 2.61
C ALA A 13 -16.06 -29.38 2.09
N PRO A 14 -15.37 -28.73 1.12
CA PRO A 14 -15.93 -27.57 0.45
C PRO A 14 -17.12 -28.00 -0.40
N VAL A 15 -18.30 -27.47 -0.12
CA VAL A 15 -19.47 -27.66 -0.98
C VAL A 15 -19.29 -26.76 -2.20
N LEU A 16 -18.90 -27.36 -3.32
CA LEU A 16 -18.90 -26.69 -4.63
C LEU A 16 -20.35 -26.59 -5.11
N PHE A 17 -20.96 -25.43 -5.00
CA PHE A 17 -22.14 -25.11 -5.76
C PHE A 17 -21.72 -24.71 -7.16
N ALA A 18 -21.87 -25.58 -8.14
CA ALA A 18 -21.85 -25.22 -9.55
C ALA A 18 -23.22 -24.60 -9.88
N SER A 19 -23.26 -23.27 -9.97
CA SER A 19 -24.35 -22.55 -10.62
C SER A 19 -23.81 -21.98 -11.93
N CYS A 20 -24.45 -22.34 -13.03
CA CYS A 20 -24.21 -21.75 -14.35
C CYS A 20 -24.91 -20.40 -14.43
N ASP A 21 -24.22 -19.47 -15.15
CA ASP A 21 -24.64 -18.15 -15.61
C ASP A 21 -24.66 -17.03 -14.58
N ASP A 22 -23.76 -16.22 -14.78
CA ASP A 22 -23.38 -14.83 -14.61
C ASP A 22 -21.96 -14.74 -14.00
N ASP A 23 -21.14 -13.81 -14.51
CA ASP A 23 -19.80 -13.48 -14.06
C ASP A 23 -19.80 -13.01 -12.57
N ASP A 24 -20.12 -13.91 -11.65
CA ASP A 24 -20.02 -13.66 -10.21
C ASP A 24 -18.52 -13.62 -9.82
N THR A 25 -17.95 -12.46 -9.98
CA THR A 25 -16.59 -12.18 -9.48
C THR A 25 -16.57 -12.44 -7.98
N VAL A 26 -16.01 -13.57 -7.56
CA VAL A 26 -15.88 -13.91 -6.14
C VAL A 26 -14.97 -12.88 -5.47
N ILE A 27 -15.58 -12.02 -4.64
CA ILE A 27 -14.82 -11.00 -3.89
C ILE A 27 -14.07 -11.69 -2.75
N VAL A 28 -12.75 -11.47 -2.72
CA VAL A 28 -11.92 -11.95 -1.62
C VAL A 28 -12.21 -11.12 -0.35
N THR A 29 -12.62 -11.80 0.72
CA THR A 29 -12.97 -11.19 2.01
C THR A 29 -12.03 -11.58 3.15
N SER A 30 -11.15 -12.57 2.91
CA SER A 30 -10.12 -13.02 3.85
C SER A 30 -8.90 -13.52 3.11
N PRO A 31 -7.68 -13.47 3.71
CA PRO A 31 -6.48 -13.94 3.07
C PRO A 31 -6.43 -15.46 2.96
N ALA A 32 -5.80 -15.96 1.89
CA ALA A 32 -5.58 -17.39 1.69
C ALA A 32 -4.41 -17.93 2.56
N ALA A 33 -3.48 -17.07 2.95
CA ALA A 33 -2.36 -17.38 3.84
C ALA A 33 -1.86 -16.11 4.52
N THR A 34 -1.11 -16.27 5.61
CA THR A 34 -0.49 -15.17 6.36
C THR A 34 0.89 -15.57 6.84
N GLY A 35 1.73 -14.60 7.20
CA GLY A 35 3.05 -14.86 7.78
C GLY A 35 3.74 -13.56 8.19
N ILE A 36 5.04 -13.64 8.43
CA ILE A 36 5.90 -12.53 8.80
C ILE A 36 7.09 -12.49 7.84
N VAL A 37 7.57 -11.30 7.54
CA VAL A 37 8.83 -11.03 6.85
C VAL A 37 9.58 -9.94 7.61
N THR A 38 10.92 -10.05 7.62
CA THR A 38 11.82 -9.07 8.25
C THR A 38 12.67 -8.44 7.16
N ASP A 39 12.86 -7.12 7.22
CA ASP A 39 13.79 -6.42 6.34
C ASP A 39 15.23 -6.41 6.89
N ASP A 40 16.17 -5.82 6.13
CA ASP A 40 17.59 -5.76 6.49
C ASP A 40 17.88 -4.87 7.70
N GLU A 41 16.94 -3.98 8.05
CA GLU A 41 17.01 -3.13 9.25
C GLU A 41 16.41 -3.81 10.49
N GLY A 42 15.81 -5.00 10.34
CA GLY A 42 15.21 -5.79 11.41
C GLY A 42 13.75 -5.45 11.71
N ASN A 43 13.08 -4.66 10.86
CA ASN A 43 11.66 -4.40 10.99
C ASN A 43 10.85 -5.62 10.56
N GLU A 44 9.86 -6.00 11.36
CA GLU A 44 8.96 -7.11 11.04
C GLU A 44 7.65 -6.61 10.44
N TYR A 45 7.24 -7.24 9.34
CA TYR A 45 5.98 -6.99 8.65
C TYR A 45 5.13 -8.26 8.64
N GLY A 46 3.90 -8.18 9.13
CA GLY A 46 2.90 -9.18 8.79
C GLY A 46 2.62 -9.16 7.30
N TRP A 47 2.29 -10.31 6.71
CA TRP A 47 1.84 -10.36 5.33
C TRP A 47 0.61 -11.26 5.16
N ILE A 48 -0.16 -10.99 4.12
CA ILE A 48 -1.39 -11.69 3.73
C ILE A 48 -1.33 -12.07 2.26
N ARG A 49 -1.92 -13.24 1.90
CA ARG A 49 -2.05 -13.69 0.52
C ARG A 49 -3.42 -13.35 -0.04
N ILE A 50 -3.41 -12.57 -1.13
CA ILE A 50 -4.60 -12.23 -1.91
C ILE A 50 -4.33 -12.58 -3.36
N GLY A 51 -5.08 -13.52 -3.91
CA GLY A 51 -4.81 -14.08 -5.24
C GLY A 51 -3.43 -14.74 -5.30
N ASN A 52 -2.62 -14.34 -6.25
CA ASN A 52 -1.27 -14.88 -6.49
C ASN A 52 -0.15 -14.02 -5.87
N LEU A 53 -0.49 -13.11 -4.98
CA LEU A 53 0.46 -12.19 -4.36
C LEU A 53 0.34 -12.21 -2.83
N ASP A 54 1.50 -12.18 -2.18
CA ASP A 54 1.63 -11.86 -0.76
C ASP A 54 1.89 -10.35 -0.64
N TRP A 55 1.20 -9.68 0.30
CA TRP A 55 1.25 -8.25 0.56
C TRP A 55 1.55 -7.97 2.03
N THR A 56 2.43 -7.02 2.33
CA THR A 56 2.62 -6.59 3.73
C THR A 56 1.36 -5.91 4.27
N THR A 57 1.07 -6.09 5.57
CA THR A 57 -0.12 -5.55 6.26
C THR A 57 0.13 -4.19 6.91
N SER A 58 1.38 -3.73 6.91
CA SER A 58 1.80 -2.38 7.33
C SER A 58 2.58 -1.70 6.21
N ASN A 59 2.67 -0.38 6.26
CA ASN A 59 3.53 0.39 5.38
C ASN A 59 5.01 0.12 5.73
N ALA A 60 5.92 0.30 4.77
CA ALA A 60 7.35 0.15 4.97
C ALA A 60 7.85 1.07 6.08
N LEU A 61 8.71 0.55 6.95
CA LEU A 61 9.33 1.27 8.07
C LEU A 61 10.76 1.68 7.75
N ASN A 62 11.43 0.89 6.91
CA ASN A 62 12.82 1.05 6.51
C ASN A 62 13.05 2.24 5.56
N GLY A 63 14.30 2.42 5.16
CA GLY A 63 14.75 3.51 4.30
C GLY A 63 15.31 4.68 5.09
N SER A 64 15.77 5.73 4.40
CA SER A 64 16.36 6.90 5.07
C SER A 64 15.38 7.56 6.04
N PRO A 65 15.85 8.08 7.19
CA PRO A 65 14.99 8.73 8.17
C PRO A 65 14.15 9.85 7.57
N LEU A 66 12.88 9.94 7.95
CA LEU A 66 11.98 10.98 7.43
C LEU A 66 12.46 12.39 7.80
N ALA A 67 13.15 12.54 8.93
CA ALA A 67 13.76 13.78 9.38
C ALA A 67 14.88 14.30 8.45
N ASP A 68 15.55 13.39 7.72
CA ASP A 68 16.63 13.75 6.77
C ASP A 68 16.09 14.12 5.38
N LYS A 69 14.81 13.85 5.11
CA LYS A 69 14.20 14.06 3.79
C LYS A 69 13.82 15.52 3.58
N LYS A 70 13.85 15.93 2.33
CA LYS A 70 13.51 17.30 1.93
C LYS A 70 12.41 17.33 0.89
N TYR A 71 11.64 18.40 0.90
CA TYR A 71 10.67 18.74 -0.13
C TYR A 71 10.93 20.13 -0.70
N TYR A 72 10.43 20.41 -1.90
CA TYR A 72 10.57 21.70 -2.55
C TYR A 72 9.31 22.56 -2.31
N ASP A 73 9.44 23.66 -1.61
CA ASP A 73 8.32 24.53 -1.21
C ASP A 73 7.90 25.56 -2.29
N GLY A 74 8.59 25.55 -3.43
CA GLY A 74 8.40 26.51 -4.52
C GLY A 74 9.53 27.54 -4.64
N TYR A 75 10.36 27.66 -3.63
CA TYR A 75 11.51 28.59 -3.57
C TYR A 75 12.80 27.88 -3.19
N SER A 76 12.74 26.96 -2.27
CA SER A 76 13.89 26.25 -1.72
C SER A 76 13.55 24.81 -1.36
N TRP A 77 14.59 24.01 -1.08
CA TRP A 77 14.43 22.69 -0.47
C TRP A 77 14.40 22.84 1.05
N SER A 78 13.30 22.45 1.67
CA SER A 78 13.11 22.46 3.13
C SER A 78 13.02 21.03 3.65
N TYR A 79 13.39 20.79 4.92
CA TYR A 79 13.17 19.49 5.54
C TYR A 79 11.69 19.18 5.67
N VAL A 80 11.36 17.88 5.56
CA VAL A 80 9.98 17.38 5.71
C VAL A 80 9.50 17.50 7.15
N VAL A 81 10.45 17.39 8.09
CA VAL A 81 10.23 17.42 9.55
C VAL A 81 10.95 18.63 10.12
N ASP A 82 10.26 19.41 10.93
CA ASP A 82 10.86 20.48 11.72
C ASP A 82 11.70 19.89 12.87
N GLU A 83 12.78 20.58 13.29
CA GLU A 83 13.68 20.08 14.33
C GLU A 83 12.95 19.77 15.65
N ASP A 84 11.92 20.52 15.98
CA ASP A 84 11.12 20.34 17.20
C ASP A 84 10.22 19.08 17.14
N ASP A 85 9.95 18.54 15.94
CA ASP A 85 9.04 17.42 15.72
C ASP A 85 9.79 16.09 15.49
N ILE A 86 11.13 16.07 15.43
CA ILE A 86 11.95 14.89 15.10
C ILE A 86 11.60 13.72 16.04
N ASP A 87 11.61 13.96 17.34
CA ASP A 87 11.34 12.91 18.34
C ASP A 87 9.95 12.29 18.16
N TYR A 88 8.94 13.09 17.87
CA TYR A 88 7.58 12.60 17.59
C TYR A 88 7.55 11.76 16.30
N ILE A 89 8.20 12.25 15.25
CA ILE A 89 8.22 11.57 13.95
C ILE A 89 8.89 10.19 14.06
N GLU A 90 10.03 10.12 14.75
CA GLU A 90 10.79 8.86 14.85
C GLU A 90 10.17 7.88 15.84
N GLN A 91 9.62 8.36 16.95
CA GLN A 91 9.14 7.48 18.05
C GLN A 91 7.66 7.13 17.95
N GLU A 92 6.84 7.94 17.29
CA GLU A 92 5.40 7.73 17.21
C GLU A 92 4.89 7.63 15.78
N TYR A 93 5.23 8.61 14.91
CA TYR A 93 4.65 8.66 13.57
C TYR A 93 5.15 7.53 12.69
N VAL A 94 6.46 7.35 12.49
CA VAL A 94 7.01 6.31 11.61
C VAL A 94 6.63 4.91 12.10
N PRO A 95 6.73 4.55 13.39
CA PRO A 95 6.28 3.25 13.87
C PRO A 95 4.79 2.97 13.62
N MET A 96 3.94 4.00 13.63
CA MET A 96 2.49 3.84 13.43
C MET A 96 2.10 3.86 11.96
N TYR A 97 2.62 4.79 11.18
CA TYR A 97 2.16 5.08 9.81
C TYR A 97 3.09 4.59 8.71
N GLY A 98 4.32 4.25 9.04
CA GLY A 98 5.37 3.92 8.08
C GLY A 98 6.16 5.13 7.61
N ASN A 99 7.29 4.86 6.97
CA ASN A 99 8.14 5.86 6.36
C ASN A 99 7.56 6.33 5.01
N LEU A 100 7.96 7.51 4.57
CA LEU A 100 7.66 8.04 3.25
C LEU A 100 8.92 8.02 2.39
N MET A 101 8.87 7.43 1.22
CA MET A 101 10.01 7.21 0.33
C MET A 101 9.85 7.96 -0.99
N SER A 102 10.96 8.41 -1.57
CA SER A 102 11.01 8.76 -2.99
C SER A 102 10.80 7.50 -3.85
N TYR A 103 10.51 7.67 -5.12
CA TYR A 103 10.33 6.53 -6.02
C TYR A 103 11.58 5.66 -6.15
N GLU A 104 12.76 6.30 -6.24
CA GLU A 104 14.05 5.62 -6.34
C GLU A 104 14.34 4.79 -5.08
N GLU A 105 14.18 5.40 -3.90
CA GLU A 105 14.34 4.72 -2.63
C GLU A 105 13.37 3.53 -2.49
N ALA A 106 12.11 3.69 -2.90
CA ALA A 106 11.10 2.63 -2.86
C ALA A 106 11.43 1.44 -3.78
N LEU A 107 12.16 1.66 -4.89
CA LEU A 107 12.61 0.56 -5.76
C LEU A 107 13.72 -0.28 -5.13
N GLU A 108 14.54 0.30 -4.25
CA GLU A 108 15.77 -0.30 -3.72
C GLU A 108 15.63 -0.87 -2.30
N SER A 109 14.56 -0.47 -1.56
CA SER A 109 14.44 -0.76 -0.12
C SER A 109 13.61 -2.01 0.23
N ALA A 110 13.22 -2.84 -0.75
CA ALA A 110 12.38 -4.02 -0.48
C ALA A 110 13.14 -5.09 0.32
N PRO A 111 12.48 -5.78 1.27
CA PRO A 111 13.06 -6.95 1.93
C PRO A 111 13.46 -8.04 0.92
N ASP A 112 14.39 -8.91 1.29
CA ASP A 112 14.83 -10.03 0.44
C ASP A 112 13.68 -10.87 -0.10
N GLY A 113 13.62 -11.02 -1.43
CA GLY A 113 12.56 -11.75 -2.13
C GLY A 113 11.23 -11.01 -2.25
N TRP A 114 11.15 -9.78 -1.77
CA TRP A 114 10.02 -8.86 -1.92
C TRP A 114 10.36 -7.75 -2.92
N ARG A 115 9.38 -6.96 -3.28
CA ARG A 115 9.53 -5.86 -4.24
C ARG A 115 8.47 -4.78 -4.05
N LEU A 116 8.72 -3.62 -4.61
CA LEU A 116 7.68 -2.62 -4.83
C LEU A 116 6.64 -3.19 -5.80
N PRO A 117 5.33 -3.17 -5.49
CA PRO A 117 4.30 -3.68 -6.39
C PRO A 117 4.22 -2.85 -7.66
N THR A 118 4.02 -3.51 -8.79
CA THR A 118 3.74 -2.84 -10.06
C THR A 118 2.30 -2.29 -10.10
N ASP A 119 2.00 -1.46 -11.08
CA ASP A 119 0.62 -1.02 -11.34
C ASP A 119 -0.32 -2.20 -11.60
N GLU A 120 0.15 -3.27 -12.27
CA GLU A 120 -0.65 -4.47 -12.53
C GLU A 120 -0.87 -5.31 -11.25
N ASP A 121 0.10 -5.36 -10.34
CA ASP A 121 -0.11 -6.01 -9.04
C ASP A 121 -1.24 -5.34 -8.25
N TRP A 122 -1.24 -4.01 -8.20
CA TRP A 122 -2.33 -3.26 -7.58
C TRP A 122 -3.66 -3.51 -8.27
N LYS A 123 -3.71 -3.51 -9.61
CA LYS A 123 -4.94 -3.84 -10.35
C LYS A 123 -5.42 -5.26 -10.06
N SER A 124 -4.51 -6.22 -9.91
CA SER A 124 -4.83 -7.60 -9.54
C SER A 124 -5.45 -7.68 -8.14
N LEU A 125 -4.88 -6.97 -7.16
CA LEU A 125 -5.45 -6.81 -5.81
C LEU A 125 -6.84 -6.17 -5.88
N GLU A 126 -6.97 -5.07 -6.61
CA GLU A 126 -8.21 -4.31 -6.75
C GLU A 126 -9.33 -5.15 -7.39
N ARG A 127 -9.00 -5.95 -8.44
CA ARG A 127 -9.95 -6.90 -9.06
C ARG A 127 -10.37 -8.01 -8.09
N ALA A 128 -9.42 -8.57 -7.33
CA ALA A 128 -9.73 -9.60 -6.32
C ALA A 128 -10.68 -9.06 -5.23
N LEU A 129 -10.65 -7.76 -4.98
CA LEU A 129 -11.57 -7.06 -4.08
C LEU A 129 -12.84 -6.57 -4.78
N GLY A 130 -13.10 -6.97 -6.03
CA GLY A 130 -14.33 -6.71 -6.77
C GLY A 130 -14.32 -5.41 -7.60
N MET A 131 -13.17 -4.83 -7.93
CA MET A 131 -13.09 -3.65 -8.81
C MET A 131 -13.23 -4.07 -10.28
N GLY A 132 -14.34 -3.68 -10.92
CA GLY A 132 -14.57 -3.95 -12.33
C GLY A 132 -13.86 -2.99 -13.29
N ASP A 133 -13.53 -1.78 -12.82
CA ASP A 133 -12.95 -0.68 -13.60
C ASP A 133 -11.46 -0.44 -13.28
N ALA A 134 -10.72 -1.49 -12.85
CA ALA A 134 -9.33 -1.41 -12.38
C ALA A 134 -8.35 -0.80 -13.41
N ASP A 135 -8.62 -0.91 -14.71
CA ASP A 135 -7.75 -0.39 -15.77
C ASP A 135 -7.91 1.10 -16.03
N ASN A 136 -8.98 1.72 -15.57
CA ASN A 136 -9.22 3.14 -15.75
C ASN A 136 -8.21 3.98 -14.96
N LYS A 137 -7.96 5.23 -15.39
CA LYS A 137 -7.26 6.27 -14.62
C LYS A 137 -8.26 7.04 -13.75
N GLY A 138 -7.76 7.73 -12.72
CA GLY A 138 -8.57 8.50 -11.79
C GLY A 138 -9.23 7.63 -10.71
N TRP A 139 -10.36 8.09 -10.19
CA TRP A 139 -11.13 7.38 -9.15
C TRP A 139 -11.86 6.18 -9.73
N ARG A 140 -11.71 5.02 -9.07
CA ARG A 140 -12.26 3.72 -9.49
C ARG A 140 -12.76 2.96 -8.26
N GLY A 141 -13.53 1.88 -8.50
CA GLY A 141 -13.98 0.99 -7.43
C GLY A 141 -14.96 1.65 -6.46
N SER A 142 -15.91 2.44 -6.99
CA SER A 142 -16.98 3.09 -6.19
C SER A 142 -17.82 2.09 -5.38
N ASN A 143 -17.70 0.79 -5.64
CA ASN A 143 -18.32 -0.32 -4.91
C ASN A 143 -17.62 -0.66 -3.59
N GLY A 144 -16.71 0.17 -3.09
CA GLY A 144 -16.12 0.07 -1.75
C GLY A 144 -14.78 -0.63 -1.67
N VAL A 145 -14.02 -0.75 -2.76
CA VAL A 145 -12.67 -1.36 -2.73
C VAL A 145 -11.73 -0.56 -1.84
N GLY A 146 -11.73 0.78 -1.93
CA GLY A 146 -10.93 1.63 -1.05
C GLY A 146 -11.31 1.44 0.43
N THR A 147 -12.61 1.36 0.72
CA THR A 147 -13.08 1.08 2.09
C THR A 147 -12.55 -0.26 2.61
N ARG A 148 -12.59 -1.33 1.79
CA ARG A 148 -12.07 -2.66 2.19
C ARG A 148 -10.56 -2.65 2.46
N LEU A 149 -9.79 -1.87 1.70
CA LEU A 149 -8.35 -1.74 1.92
C LEU A 149 -8.02 -1.01 3.22
N MET A 150 -8.86 -0.06 3.65
CA MET A 150 -8.67 0.77 4.85
C MET A 150 -9.35 0.20 6.11
N ASP A 151 -10.16 -0.86 5.98
CA ASP A 151 -10.94 -1.41 7.10
C ASP A 151 -10.10 -2.31 8.00
N PHE A 152 -9.69 -1.78 9.16
CA PHE A 152 -8.92 -2.48 10.20
C PHE A 152 -9.73 -3.55 10.95
N SER A 153 -11.05 -3.54 10.82
CA SER A 153 -11.95 -4.54 11.42
C SER A 153 -12.23 -5.72 10.48
N SER A 154 -11.82 -5.59 9.22
CA SER A 154 -12.03 -6.60 8.19
C SER A 154 -11.15 -7.83 8.39
N ALA A 155 -11.72 -9.01 8.15
CA ALA A 155 -10.96 -10.27 8.10
C ALA A 155 -9.94 -10.29 6.95
N LEU A 156 -9.99 -9.37 5.99
CA LEU A 156 -9.02 -9.21 4.92
C LEU A 156 -7.62 -8.87 5.48
N GLY A 157 -7.55 -7.96 6.47
CA GLY A 157 -6.31 -7.59 7.16
C GLY A 157 -5.32 -6.78 6.34
N PHE A 158 -5.74 -6.13 5.23
CA PHE A 158 -4.82 -5.29 4.44
C PHE A 158 -4.41 -4.03 5.21
N ASN A 159 -5.31 -3.41 5.95
CA ASN A 159 -5.04 -2.33 6.92
C ASN A 159 -4.25 -1.15 6.33
N ALA A 160 -4.72 -0.58 5.22
CA ALA A 160 -4.05 0.56 4.61
C ALA A 160 -4.08 1.77 5.54
N MET A 161 -2.94 2.10 6.17
CA MET A 161 -2.74 3.35 6.89
C MET A 161 -2.61 4.52 5.92
N LEU A 162 -3.08 5.70 6.35
CA LEU A 162 -3.09 6.93 5.57
C LEU A 162 -2.12 7.96 6.18
N PRO A 163 -0.82 7.88 5.90
CA PRO A 163 0.19 8.72 6.56
C PRO A 163 0.30 10.13 5.97
N GLY A 164 -0.43 10.46 4.92
CA GLY A 164 -0.18 11.66 4.14
C GLY A 164 0.89 11.44 3.08
N GLY A 165 1.75 12.43 2.87
CA GLY A 165 2.83 12.41 1.89
C GLY A 165 3.38 13.80 1.60
N ALA A 166 4.44 13.88 0.79
CA ALA A 166 4.90 15.12 0.20
C ALA A 166 4.69 15.07 -1.32
N ILE A 167 3.73 15.80 -1.82
CA ILE A 167 3.21 15.64 -3.17
C ILE A 167 3.47 16.90 -4.01
N TYR A 168 4.17 16.72 -5.13
CA TYR A 168 4.46 17.78 -6.09
C TYR A 168 3.18 18.31 -6.73
N ARG A 169 3.03 19.62 -6.72
CA ARG A 169 1.93 20.32 -7.37
C ARG A 169 2.43 21.52 -8.15
N LYS A 170 1.68 21.88 -9.19
CA LYS A 170 1.88 23.12 -9.93
C LYS A 170 0.65 23.98 -9.74
N GLU A 171 0.78 25.01 -8.92
CA GLU A 171 -0.30 25.96 -8.64
C GLU A 171 0.13 27.37 -9.06
N ASN A 172 -0.74 28.10 -9.76
CA ASN A 172 -0.50 29.49 -10.21
C ASN A 172 0.85 29.70 -10.93
N GLY A 173 1.32 28.69 -11.66
CA GLY A 173 2.59 28.74 -12.39
C GLY A 173 3.84 28.45 -11.54
N MET A 174 3.70 28.27 -10.23
CA MET A 174 4.78 27.83 -9.34
C MET A 174 4.73 26.32 -9.13
N ASN A 175 5.91 25.71 -9.12
CA ASN A 175 6.09 24.31 -8.78
C ASN A 175 6.42 24.22 -7.29
N SER A 176 5.66 23.44 -6.55
CA SER A 176 5.93 23.18 -5.13
C SER A 176 5.51 21.75 -4.77
N MET A 177 6.01 21.22 -3.68
CA MET A 177 5.48 20.02 -3.05
C MET A 177 4.54 20.43 -1.94
N GLN A 178 3.35 19.85 -1.92
CA GLN A 178 2.43 20.00 -0.80
C GLN A 178 2.76 18.95 0.25
N LEU A 179 3.15 19.39 1.43
CA LEU A 179 3.36 18.54 2.59
C LEU A 179 1.99 18.20 3.21
N LEU A 180 1.68 16.90 3.30
CA LEU A 180 0.40 16.38 3.80
C LEU A 180 0.55 15.49 5.04
N ILE A 181 1.71 15.50 5.69
CA ILE A 181 1.95 14.72 6.93
C ILE A 181 0.99 15.16 8.04
N GLN A 182 0.63 16.43 8.07
CA GLN A 182 -0.36 16.97 9.03
C GLN A 182 -1.79 16.47 8.78
N ASN A 183 -2.07 15.88 7.63
CA ASN A 183 -3.36 15.28 7.27
C ASN A 183 -3.32 13.74 7.42
N THR A 184 -2.64 13.27 8.44
CA THR A 184 -2.61 11.86 8.83
C THR A 184 -4.04 11.36 9.06
N LEU A 185 -4.32 10.13 8.61
CA LEU A 185 -5.63 9.49 8.58
C LEU A 185 -6.61 10.06 7.54
N GLU A 186 -6.28 11.12 6.82
CA GLU A 186 -7.13 11.63 5.73
C GLU A 186 -6.69 11.10 4.37
N TYR A 187 -5.36 11.04 4.11
CA TYR A 187 -4.79 10.69 2.80
C TYR A 187 -3.70 9.64 2.94
N GLY A 188 -3.67 8.69 2.01
CA GLY A 188 -2.56 7.77 1.81
C GLY A 188 -2.21 7.68 0.34
N TYR A 189 -0.92 7.79 0.04
CA TYR A 189 -0.36 7.66 -1.30
C TYR A 189 0.59 6.49 -1.29
N PHE A 190 0.48 5.60 -2.27
CA PHE A 190 1.25 4.35 -2.33
C PHE A 190 1.90 4.22 -3.69
N TRP A 191 3.24 4.15 -3.71
CA TRP A 191 3.99 3.94 -4.92
C TRP A 191 3.67 2.62 -5.61
N THR A 192 3.81 2.61 -6.92
CA THR A 192 3.97 1.39 -7.72
C THR A 192 5.32 1.43 -8.43
N ALA A 193 5.89 0.27 -8.77
CA ALA A 193 7.15 0.17 -9.51
C ALA A 193 7.02 0.54 -11.00
N THR A 194 5.83 0.88 -11.48
CA THR A 194 5.58 1.16 -12.88
C THR A 194 5.81 2.63 -13.20
N ALA A 195 6.88 2.92 -13.95
CA ALA A 195 7.12 4.23 -14.50
C ALA A 195 6.12 4.57 -15.62
N GLU A 196 5.78 5.84 -15.75
CA GLU A 196 5.09 6.39 -16.92
C GLU A 196 6.13 7.09 -17.82
N PRO A 197 5.95 7.12 -19.15
CA PRO A 197 6.83 7.91 -20.00
C PRO A 197 6.97 9.35 -19.50
N ALA A 198 8.20 9.83 -19.44
CA ALA A 198 8.49 11.18 -18.96
C ALA A 198 7.67 12.23 -19.72
N TYR A 199 7.15 13.21 -19.00
CA TYR A 199 6.46 14.36 -19.55
C TYR A 199 7.32 15.61 -19.34
N GLU A 200 7.72 16.29 -20.39
CA GLU A 200 8.54 17.53 -20.34
C GLU A 200 9.78 17.36 -19.42
N ASP A 201 10.54 16.27 -19.59
CA ASP A 201 11.74 15.92 -18.78
C ASP A 201 11.45 15.61 -17.28
N VAL A 202 10.21 15.45 -16.90
CA VAL A 202 9.82 15.05 -15.55
C VAL A 202 9.59 13.54 -15.49
N SER A 203 10.35 12.85 -14.65
CA SER A 203 10.15 11.43 -14.40
C SER A 203 8.86 11.21 -13.61
N MET A 204 8.02 10.32 -14.09
CA MET A 204 6.70 10.02 -13.54
C MET A 204 6.55 8.54 -13.24
N ALA A 205 5.84 8.21 -12.17
CA ALA A 205 5.47 6.84 -11.84
C ALA A 205 4.02 6.76 -11.37
N TYR A 206 3.39 5.59 -11.58
CA TYR A 206 2.05 5.35 -11.09
C TYR A 206 2.03 5.24 -9.56
N TYR A 207 0.94 5.71 -8.96
CA TYR A 207 0.64 5.54 -7.55
C TYR A 207 -0.84 5.25 -7.31
N ARG A 208 -1.17 4.80 -6.11
CA ARG A 208 -2.53 4.72 -5.60
C ARG A 208 -2.75 5.78 -4.53
N LYS A 209 -3.94 6.39 -4.55
CA LYS A 209 -4.38 7.27 -3.49
C LYS A 209 -5.64 6.72 -2.85
N LEU A 210 -5.62 6.64 -1.54
CA LEU A 210 -6.75 6.36 -0.68
C LEU A 210 -7.10 7.62 0.12
N VAL A 211 -8.39 7.82 0.36
CA VAL A 211 -8.88 8.97 1.13
C VAL A 211 -9.92 8.49 2.12
N HIS A 212 -9.80 8.91 3.36
CA HIS A 212 -10.76 8.57 4.40
C HIS A 212 -12.20 8.91 3.96
N GLY A 213 -13.11 7.97 4.13
CA GLY A 213 -14.50 8.14 3.73
C GLY A 213 -14.79 8.03 2.22
N GLN A 214 -13.77 7.86 1.37
CA GLN A 214 -13.95 7.58 -0.06
C GLN A 214 -13.97 6.08 -0.32
N PRO A 215 -15.02 5.55 -1.00
CA PRO A 215 -15.12 4.11 -1.26
C PRO A 215 -14.16 3.60 -2.33
N GLY A 216 -13.69 4.49 -3.21
CA GLY A 216 -12.83 4.15 -4.34
C GLY A 216 -11.34 4.25 -4.04
N VAL A 217 -10.56 3.94 -5.08
CA VAL A 217 -9.11 4.08 -5.13
C VAL A 217 -8.77 4.95 -6.33
N GLU A 218 -7.96 5.99 -6.14
CA GLU A 218 -7.47 6.80 -7.25
C GLU A 218 -6.18 6.20 -7.82
N ARG A 219 -6.13 6.02 -9.16
CA ARG A 219 -4.95 5.61 -9.92
C ARG A 219 -4.45 6.78 -10.73
N GLN A 220 -3.27 7.27 -10.41
CA GLN A 220 -2.66 8.45 -11.03
C GLN A 220 -1.16 8.23 -11.26
N CYS A 221 -0.55 9.15 -12.02
CA CYS A 221 0.89 9.31 -12.14
C CYS A 221 1.33 10.53 -11.36
N GLY A 222 2.49 10.47 -10.74
CA GLY A 222 3.08 11.56 -9.99
C GLY A 222 4.57 11.67 -10.24
N ASN A 223 5.13 12.84 -9.95
CA ASN A 223 6.55 13.10 -10.04
C ASN A 223 7.32 12.16 -9.09
N THR A 224 8.40 11.55 -9.58
CA THR A 224 9.21 10.58 -8.82
C THR A 224 9.93 11.18 -7.60
N ILE A 225 10.00 12.51 -7.50
CA ILE A 225 10.49 13.22 -6.30
C ILE A 225 9.48 13.26 -5.15
N ASN A 226 8.22 12.88 -5.37
CA ASN A 226 7.24 12.79 -4.30
C ASN A 226 7.70 11.81 -3.22
N LEU A 227 7.28 12.06 -1.99
CA LEU A 227 7.47 11.14 -0.88
C LEU A 227 6.13 10.46 -0.56
N MET A 228 6.09 9.17 -0.75
CA MET A 228 4.87 8.36 -0.58
C MET A 228 5.16 7.08 0.19
N SER A 229 4.13 6.45 0.70
CA SER A 229 4.22 5.16 1.37
C SER A 229 4.50 4.02 0.41
N VAL A 230 4.97 2.92 0.98
CA VAL A 230 5.22 1.67 0.27
C VAL A 230 4.52 0.52 0.99
N ARG A 231 3.93 -0.37 0.21
CA ARG A 231 3.52 -1.73 0.58
C ARG A 231 4.34 -2.71 -0.23
N TRP A 232 5.06 -3.58 0.43
CA TRP A 232 5.82 -4.61 -0.28
C TRP A 232 4.90 -5.73 -0.75
N CYS A 233 5.26 -6.34 -1.88
CA CYS A 233 4.61 -7.56 -2.35
C CYS A 233 5.64 -8.56 -2.88
N ARG A 234 5.21 -9.83 -3.00
CA ARG A 234 5.94 -10.88 -3.73
C ARG A 234 4.95 -11.83 -4.38
N ASN A 235 5.43 -12.59 -5.36
CA ASN A 235 4.63 -13.67 -5.91
C ASN A 235 4.41 -14.74 -4.84
N ALA A 236 3.20 -15.25 -4.75
CA ALA A 236 2.88 -16.35 -3.86
C ALA A 236 3.72 -17.58 -4.21
N THR A 237 4.36 -18.19 -3.23
CA THR A 237 5.01 -19.49 -3.38
C THR A 237 3.98 -20.59 -3.17
N ASN A 238 4.01 -21.62 -4.02
CA ASN A 238 3.24 -22.85 -3.83
C ASN A 238 4.05 -23.75 -2.89
N ASP A 239 4.02 -23.47 -1.59
CA ASP A 239 4.55 -24.38 -0.58
C ASP A 239 3.44 -25.29 -0.04
#